data_8bb521288a08db35176977dcbbd8d5fe
#
_entry.id   8bb521288a08db35176977dcbbd8d5fe
#
_cell.length_a   1.000
_cell.length_b   1.000
_cell.length_c   1.000
_cell.angle_alpha   90.00
_cell.angle_beta   90.00
_cell.angle_gamma   90.00
#
_symmetry.space_group_name_H-M   'P 1'
#
loop_
_entity.id
_entity.type
_entity.pdbx_description
1 polymer ?
#
loop_
_entity_poly.entity_id
_entity_poly.type
_entity_poly.pdbx_seq_one_letter_code
_entity_poly.pdbx_strand_id
1 'polypeptide(L)'
;MDQTASAAAVLTARCCIVGGGPAGMMLGFLLARAGVDTVVLEKHGDFLRDFRGDTIHPSTLEVMHELGLLDDLLKRPHNEVSQLEGQIGMERLVIADFSHLPTRCKFIALMPQWDFLNFLAGEGKRYAGFTLMMSCSTMPP
;
A
#
# COMPACT_ATOMS: atom_id res chain seq x y z
N MET A 1 -40.64 -23.20 0.94
CA MET A 1 -39.34 -22.76 0.38
C MET A 1 -39.19 -21.32 0.76
N ASP A 2 -38.56 -21.10 1.92
CA ASP A 2 -38.40 -19.78 2.49
C ASP A 2 -37.06 -19.20 2.01
N GLN A 3 -37.14 -18.31 1.02
CA GLN A 3 -35.98 -17.49 0.60
C GLN A 3 -35.90 -16.34 1.58
N THR A 4 -35.20 -16.56 2.68
CA THR A 4 -34.74 -15.45 3.50
C THR A 4 -33.73 -14.65 2.71
N ALA A 5 -34.22 -13.60 2.02
CA ALA A 5 -33.37 -12.57 1.48
C ALA A 5 -32.52 -12.01 2.61
N SER A 6 -31.21 -12.34 2.60
CA SER A 6 -30.24 -11.73 3.52
C SER A 6 -30.33 -10.23 3.32
N ALA A 7 -30.79 -9.52 4.34
CA ALA A 7 -30.81 -8.06 4.31
C ALA A 7 -29.39 -7.58 4.03
N ALA A 8 -29.20 -6.88 2.90
CA ALA A 8 -27.92 -6.29 2.56
C ALA A 8 -27.52 -5.32 3.68
N ALA A 9 -26.42 -5.60 4.35
CA ALA A 9 -25.91 -4.71 5.39
C ALA A 9 -25.54 -3.35 4.76
N VAL A 10 -26.21 -2.30 5.16
CA VAL A 10 -25.88 -0.94 4.73
C VAL A 10 -24.70 -0.46 5.57
N LEU A 11 -23.60 -0.18 4.91
CA LEU A 11 -22.41 0.43 5.50
C LEU A 11 -22.44 1.93 5.25
N THR A 12 -22.28 2.73 6.30
CA THR A 12 -22.21 4.19 6.20
C THR A 12 -20.77 4.62 6.49
N ALA A 13 -20.21 5.43 5.62
CA ALA A 13 -18.88 6.02 5.78
C ALA A 13 -18.86 7.46 5.24
N ARG A 14 -17.95 8.27 5.75
CA ARG A 14 -17.73 9.64 5.24
C ARG A 14 -16.93 9.66 3.94
N CYS A 15 -16.09 8.65 3.74
CA CYS A 15 -15.29 8.49 2.52
C CYS A 15 -15.34 7.05 2.06
N CYS A 16 -15.58 6.85 0.77
CA CYS A 16 -15.49 5.55 0.12
C CYS A 16 -14.41 5.60 -0.96
N ILE A 17 -13.41 4.73 -0.85
CA ILE A 17 -12.29 4.62 -1.78
C ILE A 17 -12.46 3.33 -2.59
N VAL A 18 -12.49 3.45 -3.89
CA VAL A 18 -12.60 2.30 -4.81
C VAL A 18 -11.21 1.94 -5.32
N GLY A 19 -10.72 0.78 -4.91
CA GLY A 19 -9.41 0.24 -5.24
C GLY A 19 -8.49 0.15 -4.02
N GLY A 20 -8.13 -1.08 -3.61
CA GLY A 20 -7.21 -1.40 -2.52
C GLY A 20 -5.74 -1.47 -2.93
N GLY A 21 -5.34 -0.78 -4.01
CA GLY A 21 -3.94 -0.62 -4.39
C GLY A 21 -3.17 0.33 -3.46
N PRO A 22 -1.86 0.56 -3.70
CA PRO A 22 -1.01 1.37 -2.82
C PRO A 22 -1.58 2.75 -2.51
N ALA A 23 -2.11 3.45 -3.52
CA ALA A 23 -2.68 4.78 -3.35
C ALA A 23 -3.96 4.75 -2.50
N GLY A 24 -4.89 3.81 -2.81
CA GLY A 24 -6.14 3.70 -2.07
C GLY A 24 -5.95 3.25 -0.63
N MET A 25 -5.06 2.30 -0.39
CA MET A 25 -4.73 1.83 0.95
C MET A 25 -4.04 2.91 1.78
N MET A 26 -3.10 3.66 1.19
CA MET A 26 -2.45 4.77 1.88
C MET A 26 -3.44 5.89 2.19
N LEU A 27 -4.28 6.28 1.23
CA LEU A 27 -5.31 7.30 1.46
C LEU A 27 -6.29 6.87 2.55
N GLY A 28 -6.77 5.62 2.51
CA GLY A 28 -7.68 5.08 3.53
C GLY A 28 -7.08 5.08 4.92
N PHE A 29 -5.82 4.65 5.03
CA PHE A 29 -5.07 4.69 6.28
C PHE A 29 -4.92 6.12 6.83
N LEU A 30 -4.51 7.08 5.98
CA LEU A 30 -4.30 8.48 6.40
C LEU A 30 -5.61 9.14 6.84
N LEU A 31 -6.72 8.92 6.13
CA LEU A 31 -8.02 9.44 6.49
C LEU A 31 -8.52 8.85 7.81
N ALA A 32 -8.42 7.55 7.99
CA ALA A 32 -8.81 6.89 9.24
C ALA A 32 -7.96 7.37 10.43
N ARG A 33 -6.66 7.54 10.22
CA ARG A 33 -5.75 8.14 11.22
C ARG A 33 -6.16 9.56 11.59
N ALA A 34 -6.71 10.32 10.64
CA ALA A 34 -7.24 11.66 10.86
C ALA A 34 -8.66 11.68 11.46
N GLY A 35 -9.22 10.51 11.83
CA GLY A 35 -10.55 10.39 12.42
C GLY A 35 -11.70 10.45 11.42
N VAL A 36 -11.44 10.21 10.13
CA VAL A 36 -12.47 10.15 9.09
C VAL A 36 -12.89 8.70 8.89
N ASP A 37 -14.18 8.40 9.05
CA ASP A 37 -14.74 7.09 8.75
C ASP A 37 -14.58 6.79 7.27
N THR A 38 -13.78 5.78 6.96
CA THR A 38 -13.33 5.49 5.60
C THR A 38 -13.51 4.01 5.28
N VAL A 39 -14.06 3.75 4.11
CA VAL A 39 -14.17 2.41 3.54
C VAL A 39 -13.30 2.32 2.30
N VAL A 40 -12.47 1.29 2.23
CA VAL A 40 -11.70 0.93 1.04
C VAL A 40 -12.30 -0.35 0.46
N LEU A 41 -12.73 -0.28 -0.81
CA LEU A 41 -13.29 -1.41 -1.54
C LEU A 41 -12.22 -2.00 -2.48
N GLU A 42 -11.93 -3.29 -2.33
CA GLU A 42 -11.04 -4.02 -3.22
C GLU A 42 -11.81 -5.15 -3.90
N LYS A 43 -11.73 -5.23 -5.22
CA LYS A 43 -12.46 -6.24 -6.02
C LYS A 43 -11.94 -7.66 -5.82
N HIS A 44 -10.70 -7.81 -5.43
CA HIS A 44 -10.06 -9.10 -5.22
C HIS A 44 -10.15 -9.55 -3.76
N GLY A 45 -9.97 -10.86 -3.53
CA GLY A 45 -10.02 -11.46 -2.19
C GLY A 45 -8.71 -11.33 -1.40
N ASP A 46 -7.61 -10.94 -2.06
CA ASP A 46 -6.29 -10.76 -1.48
C ASP A 46 -5.50 -9.68 -2.22
N PHE A 47 -4.27 -9.40 -1.76
CA PHE A 47 -3.35 -8.48 -2.42
C PHE A 47 -2.34 -9.18 -3.33
N LEU A 48 -2.42 -10.50 -3.48
CA LEU A 48 -1.54 -11.23 -4.38
C LEU A 48 -1.87 -10.86 -5.83
N ARG A 49 -0.91 -10.27 -6.52
CA ARG A 49 -1.01 -9.89 -7.94
C ARG A 49 0.23 -10.35 -8.65
N ASP A 50 0.06 -10.75 -9.91
CA ASP A 50 1.17 -10.97 -10.80
C ASP A 50 1.94 -9.65 -10.95
N PHE A 51 3.21 -9.70 -10.63
CA PHE A 51 4.24 -8.70 -10.75
C PHE A 51 3.73 -7.26 -11.05
N ARG A 52 3.54 -6.45 -10.03
CA ARG A 52 3.33 -5.00 -10.16
C ARG A 52 4.01 -4.27 -9.01
N GLY A 53 5.09 -3.56 -9.36
CA GLY A 53 5.62 -2.50 -8.50
C GLY A 53 6.19 -2.98 -7.17
N ASP A 54 7.15 -3.92 -7.21
CA ASP A 54 7.86 -4.39 -6.03
C ASP A 54 8.90 -3.36 -5.52
N THR A 55 8.74 -2.09 -5.91
CA THR A 55 9.68 -1.02 -5.54
C THR A 55 9.00 0.02 -4.67
N ILE A 56 9.56 0.28 -3.50
CA ILE A 56 9.17 1.38 -2.63
C ILE A 56 10.27 2.44 -2.69
N HIS A 57 9.91 3.60 -3.24
CA HIS A 57 10.85 4.69 -3.47
C HIS A 57 11.23 5.42 -2.17
N PRO A 58 12.40 6.09 -2.11
CA PRO A 58 12.83 6.87 -0.95
C PRO A 58 11.80 7.87 -0.45
N SER A 59 11.04 8.50 -1.36
CA SER A 59 9.96 9.44 -0.99
C SER A 59 8.82 8.76 -0.22
N THR A 60 8.45 7.53 -0.58
CA THR A 60 7.45 6.77 0.16
C THR A 60 7.99 6.32 1.51
N LEU A 61 9.27 5.90 1.56
CA LEU A 61 9.94 5.56 2.82
C LEU A 61 10.02 6.77 3.76
N GLU A 62 10.22 7.98 3.22
CA GLU A 62 10.19 9.22 4.01
C GLU A 62 8.81 9.47 4.62
N VAL A 63 7.74 9.31 3.83
CA VAL A 63 6.36 9.38 4.35
C VAL A 63 6.15 8.34 5.47
N MET A 64 6.63 7.10 5.29
CA MET A 64 6.55 6.08 6.33
C MET A 64 7.33 6.46 7.59
N HIS A 65 8.47 7.15 7.44
CA HIS A 65 9.24 7.67 8.56
C HIS A 65 8.46 8.77 9.32
N GLU A 66 7.91 9.75 8.61
CA GLU A 66 7.10 10.82 9.20
C GLU A 66 5.86 10.30 9.92
N LEU A 67 5.30 9.19 9.43
CA LEU A 67 4.18 8.49 10.08
C LEU A 67 4.59 7.65 11.28
N GLY A 68 5.91 7.47 11.52
CA GLY A 68 6.44 6.62 12.59
C GLY A 68 6.33 5.12 12.30
N LEU A 69 6.19 4.72 11.04
CA LEU A 69 5.95 3.35 10.60
C LEU A 69 7.13 2.72 9.86
N LEU A 70 8.18 3.49 9.57
CA LEU A 70 9.30 3.03 8.75
C LEU A 70 10.00 1.81 9.34
N ASP A 71 10.35 1.87 10.62
CA ASP A 71 11.13 0.81 11.27
C ASP A 71 10.36 -0.53 11.29
N ASP A 72 9.03 -0.48 11.46
CA ASP A 72 8.19 -1.68 11.43
C ASP A 72 7.98 -2.20 10.01
N LEU A 73 7.90 -1.32 9.02
CA LEU A 73 7.86 -1.70 7.62
C LEU A 73 9.14 -2.42 7.20
N LEU A 74 10.31 -1.88 7.54
CA LEU A 74 11.62 -2.42 7.16
C LEU A 74 12.00 -3.71 7.90
N LYS A 75 11.25 -4.15 8.90
CA LYS A 75 11.37 -5.50 9.48
C LYS A 75 10.88 -6.60 8.53
N ARG A 76 10.08 -6.22 7.51
CA ARG A 76 9.62 -7.17 6.50
C ARG A 76 10.76 -7.52 5.54
N PRO A 77 10.78 -8.74 4.96
CA PRO A 77 11.79 -9.12 3.99
C PRO A 77 11.82 -8.13 2.82
N HIS A 78 12.98 -7.56 2.56
CA HIS A 78 13.22 -6.65 1.43
C HIS A 78 14.69 -6.63 1.06
N ASN A 79 15.00 -6.10 -0.13
CA ASN A 79 16.35 -5.78 -0.56
C ASN A 79 16.48 -4.27 -0.75
N GLU A 80 17.65 -3.73 -0.47
CA GLU A 80 17.94 -2.31 -0.62
C GLU A 80 18.81 -2.06 -1.86
N VAL A 81 18.42 -1.11 -2.69
CA VAL A 81 19.16 -0.70 -3.88
C VAL A 81 19.47 0.78 -3.79
N SER A 82 20.72 1.12 -3.48
CA SER A 82 21.20 2.50 -3.37
C SER A 82 21.66 3.08 -4.70
N GLN A 83 21.99 2.25 -5.68
CA GLN A 83 22.42 2.65 -7.02
C GLN A 83 21.77 1.73 -8.06
N LEU A 84 21.37 2.31 -9.18
CA LEU A 84 20.95 1.57 -10.38
C LEU A 84 22.05 1.64 -11.40
N GLU A 85 22.54 0.48 -11.78
CA GLU A 85 23.55 0.34 -12.84
C GLU A 85 22.92 -0.21 -14.11
N GLY A 86 23.40 0.23 -15.25
CA GLY A 86 23.07 -0.31 -16.57
C GLY A 86 24.32 -0.65 -17.34
N GLN A 87 24.19 -1.53 -18.32
CA GLN A 87 25.26 -1.91 -19.22
C GLN A 87 24.91 -1.49 -20.65
N ILE A 88 25.79 -0.71 -21.27
CA ILE A 88 25.69 -0.34 -22.67
C ILE A 88 26.95 -0.88 -23.38
N GLY A 89 26.77 -1.93 -24.17
CA GLY A 89 27.88 -2.66 -24.76
C GLY A 89 28.76 -3.32 -23.68
N MET A 90 30.02 -2.91 -23.58
CA MET A 90 30.96 -3.40 -22.57
C MET A 90 31.15 -2.46 -21.37
N GLU A 91 30.49 -1.31 -21.38
CA GLU A 91 30.63 -0.30 -20.32
C GLU A 91 29.49 -0.40 -19.32
N ARG A 92 29.84 -0.35 -18.01
CA ARG A 92 28.89 -0.20 -16.93
C ARG A 92 28.74 1.26 -16.56
N LEU A 93 27.51 1.74 -16.48
CA LEU A 93 27.18 3.11 -16.14
C LEU A 93 26.23 3.12 -14.93
N VAL A 94 26.48 4.02 -13.99
CA VAL A 94 25.54 4.32 -12.93
C VAL A 94 24.43 5.19 -13.53
N ILE A 95 23.21 4.66 -13.60
CA ILE A 95 22.03 5.34 -14.15
C ILE A 95 21.42 6.26 -13.10
N ALA A 96 21.36 5.80 -11.85
CA ALA A 96 20.85 6.57 -10.73
C ALA A 96 21.60 6.23 -9.44
N ASP A 97 21.86 7.27 -8.64
CA ASP A 97 22.49 7.16 -7.33
C ASP A 97 21.62 7.89 -6.29
N PHE A 98 21.09 7.14 -5.34
CA PHE A 98 20.21 7.65 -4.30
C PHE A 98 20.96 8.11 -3.04
N SER A 99 22.27 7.88 -2.95
CA SER A 99 23.11 8.21 -1.79
C SER A 99 23.11 9.70 -1.43
N HIS A 100 22.84 10.56 -2.43
CA HIS A 100 22.81 12.02 -2.30
C HIS A 100 21.44 12.60 -1.95
N LEU A 101 20.41 11.78 -1.86
CA LEU A 101 19.06 12.26 -1.51
C LEU A 101 19.02 12.80 -0.07
N PRO A 102 18.30 13.90 0.17
CA PRO A 102 18.12 14.46 1.52
C PRO A 102 17.04 13.71 2.32
N THR A 103 16.88 12.40 2.09
CA THR A 103 15.92 11.52 2.75
C THR A 103 16.61 10.64 3.76
N ARG A 104 15.83 10.11 4.72
CA ARG A 104 16.35 9.17 5.71
C ARG A 104 16.85 7.88 5.07
N CYS A 105 16.04 7.31 4.18
CA CYS A 105 16.42 6.15 3.39
C CYS A 105 16.96 6.62 2.02
N LYS A 106 18.21 6.24 1.73
CA LYS A 106 18.92 6.60 0.49
C LYS A 106 18.97 5.41 -0.46
N PHE A 107 17.86 4.66 -0.53
CA PHE A 107 17.74 3.44 -1.32
C PHE A 107 16.28 3.24 -1.75
N ILE A 108 16.09 2.46 -2.80
CA ILE A 108 14.79 1.87 -3.13
C ILE A 108 14.69 0.55 -2.38
N ALA A 109 13.61 0.34 -1.63
CA ALA A 109 13.33 -0.96 -1.05
C ALA A 109 12.60 -1.83 -2.08
N LEU A 110 13.19 -2.99 -2.41
CA LEU A 110 12.55 -4.01 -3.22
C LEU A 110 11.78 -4.94 -2.28
N MET A 111 10.49 -4.76 -2.23
CA MET A 111 9.57 -5.50 -1.37
C MET A 111 8.33 -5.90 -2.18
N PRO A 112 7.84 -7.14 -2.08
CA PRO A 112 6.60 -7.52 -2.72
C PRO A 112 5.46 -6.57 -2.37
N GLN A 113 4.72 -6.10 -3.37
CA GLN A 113 3.66 -5.10 -3.15
C GLN A 113 2.60 -5.58 -2.14
N TRP A 114 2.29 -6.88 -2.11
CA TRP A 114 1.34 -7.44 -1.15
C TRP A 114 1.83 -7.33 0.31
N ASP A 115 3.15 -7.36 0.56
CA ASP A 115 3.69 -7.16 1.90
C ASP A 115 3.49 -5.72 2.37
N PHE A 116 3.71 -4.75 1.49
CA PHE A 116 3.42 -3.35 1.76
C PHE A 116 1.92 -3.10 2.00
N LEU A 117 1.05 -3.67 1.16
CA LEU A 117 -0.40 -3.51 1.29
C LEU A 117 -0.94 -4.20 2.54
N ASN A 118 -0.47 -5.41 2.86
CA ASN A 118 -0.82 -6.10 4.10
C ASN A 118 -0.33 -5.33 5.33
N PHE A 119 0.82 -4.69 5.26
CA PHE A 119 1.32 -3.82 6.31
C PHE A 119 0.38 -2.65 6.54
N LEU A 120 0.02 -1.92 5.48
CA LEU A 120 -0.93 -0.79 5.58
C LEU A 120 -2.30 -1.23 6.08
N ALA A 121 -2.80 -2.38 5.63
CA ALA A 121 -4.07 -2.95 6.12
C ALA A 121 -4.01 -3.26 7.61
N GLY A 122 -2.90 -3.82 8.09
CA GLY A 122 -2.66 -4.08 9.51
C GLY A 122 -2.66 -2.80 10.34
N GLU A 123 -1.94 -1.78 9.88
CA GLU A 123 -1.89 -0.48 10.56
C GLU A 123 -3.24 0.25 10.51
N GLY A 124 -3.95 0.18 9.38
CA GLY A 124 -5.28 0.78 9.24
C GLY A 124 -6.29 0.22 10.25
N LYS A 125 -6.26 -1.10 10.48
CA LYS A 125 -7.16 -1.77 11.45
C LYS A 125 -7.01 -1.28 12.90
N ARG A 126 -5.95 -0.57 13.23
CA ARG A 126 -5.77 0.05 14.56
C ARG A 126 -6.70 1.26 14.77
N TYR A 127 -7.29 1.77 13.71
CA TYR A 127 -8.22 2.90 13.73
C TYR A 127 -9.65 2.42 13.51
N ALA A 128 -10.55 2.76 14.44
CA ALA A 128 -11.95 2.33 14.38
C ALA A 128 -12.68 2.78 13.10
N GLY A 129 -12.28 3.92 12.52
CA GLY A 129 -12.83 4.46 11.28
C GLY A 129 -12.27 3.82 10.00
N PHE A 130 -11.41 2.79 10.07
CA PHE A 130 -10.88 2.12 8.89
C PHE A 130 -11.62 0.81 8.62
N THR A 131 -12.26 0.74 7.46
CA THR A 131 -12.88 -0.48 6.97
C THR A 131 -12.32 -0.87 5.62
N LEU A 132 -11.75 -2.08 5.52
CA LEU A 132 -11.31 -2.67 4.26
C LEU A 132 -12.25 -3.82 3.89
N MET A 133 -12.87 -3.71 2.73
CA MET A 133 -13.75 -4.72 2.15
C MET A 133 -13.09 -5.34 0.92
N MET A 134 -12.75 -6.61 1.04
CA MET A 134 -12.19 -7.41 -0.05
C MET A 134 -13.32 -8.10 -0.83
N SER A 135 -13.04 -8.52 -2.05
CA SER A 135 -14.01 -9.19 -2.95
C SER A 135 -15.25 -8.35 -3.26
N CYS A 136 -15.13 -7.02 -3.26
CA CYS A 136 -16.20 -6.09 -3.55
C CYS A 136 -16.12 -5.59 -5.00
N SER A 137 -17.19 -5.79 -5.79
CA SER A 137 -17.34 -5.20 -7.11
C SER A 137 -18.32 -4.03 -7.05
N THR A 138 -17.94 -2.89 -7.64
CA THR A 138 -18.82 -1.73 -7.78
C THR A 138 -19.66 -1.78 -9.07
N MET A 139 -19.46 -2.81 -9.88
CA MET A 139 -20.26 -2.99 -11.11
C MET A 139 -21.57 -3.70 -10.76
N PRO A 140 -22.69 -3.22 -11.26
CA PRO A 140 -23.92 -4.01 -11.25
C PRO A 140 -23.71 -5.32 -12.01
N PRO A 141 -24.46 -6.37 -11.66
CA PRO A 141 -24.38 -7.67 -12.32
C PRO A 141 -24.74 -7.61 -13.78
#